data_de0cace6c87ff5cea1f6fdd18da23fc5
#
_entry.id   de0cace6c87ff5cea1f6fdd18da23fc5
#
_cell.length_a   1.000
_cell.length_b   1.000
_cell.length_c   1.000
_cell.angle_alpha   90.00
_cell.angle_beta   90.00
_cell.angle_gamma   90.00
#
_symmetry.space_group_name_H-M   'P 1'
#
loop_
_entity.id
_entity.type
_entity.pdbx_description
1 polymer ?
#
loop_
_entity_poly.entity_id
_entity_poly.type
_entity_poly.pdbx_seq_one_letter_code
_entity_poly.pdbx_strand_id
1 'polypeptide(L)'
;MKNKDFNPEELVKKKNDKSIEISSNHLVLKIVIFTIALLGIGVAIVLFILGMNKNVEGWTDVDATYISYSSSANEISLYSYASSTKSYRTEQKLYCNALDSCYLDLYDTDDTYSTTNNIYTINNNPNQEIEVSTFLYNALSTLKDMDAIYLAPIIKDYDYLFALYNDQATAKLYYEDIINSSEKYKTIISYASNRDNISISLLGDNKVKLNVSSEYLEYAKTNEIINFIDLTYYKNALTIDYIADILLKEGYHRSVLTSAEGYARVLSLQDDEFTYSFLDKSYKTSAQFKYTGARSFILLSNFPEPIFVMSLYKFYKVDSNSNLTYYLDTTSGYSKTASNALLAYKYGNYSITEILKSVINIYIQDSIDNTKLNELKDSNIYAMYLGDNKVYYNDDNMNFTYFYSSDELTYSGEKIW
;
A
#
# COMPACT_ATOMS: atom_id res chain seq x y z
N MET A 1 -49.72 -3.59 -54.31
CA MET A 1 -48.27 -3.66 -54.06
C MET A 1 -47.89 -5.11 -53.99
N LYS A 2 -47.11 -5.62 -54.94
CA LYS A 2 -46.69 -7.03 -55.01
C LYS A 2 -45.55 -7.25 -54.06
N ASN A 3 -45.65 -8.19 -53.14
CA ASN A 3 -44.55 -8.72 -52.33
C ASN A 3 -43.53 -9.34 -53.27
N LYS A 4 -42.30 -8.83 -53.24
CA LYS A 4 -41.15 -9.53 -53.81
C LYS A 4 -40.74 -10.60 -52.81
N ASP A 5 -40.85 -11.86 -53.23
CA ASP A 5 -40.39 -13.00 -52.46
C ASP A 5 -38.91 -12.90 -52.19
N PHE A 6 -38.52 -12.93 -50.92
CA PHE A 6 -37.14 -12.85 -50.47
C PHE A 6 -36.56 -14.26 -50.62
N ASN A 7 -35.63 -14.44 -51.59
CA ASN A 7 -34.91 -15.70 -51.77
C ASN A 7 -33.52 -15.66 -51.09
N PRO A 8 -33.35 -16.40 -49.94
CA PRO A 8 -32.09 -16.39 -49.22
C PRO A 8 -30.93 -17.05 -49.98
N GLU A 9 -31.15 -17.82 -51.03
CA GLU A 9 -30.11 -18.46 -51.83
C GLU A 9 -29.35 -17.44 -52.74
N GLU A 10 -29.98 -16.31 -53.14
CA GLU A 10 -29.31 -15.27 -53.90
C GLU A 10 -28.27 -14.50 -53.09
N LEU A 11 -28.44 -14.39 -51.76
CA LEU A 11 -27.47 -13.73 -50.88
C LEU A 11 -26.22 -14.56 -50.64
N VAL A 12 -26.36 -15.91 -50.60
CA VAL A 12 -25.22 -16.82 -50.41
C VAL A 12 -24.34 -16.84 -51.68
N LYS A 13 -24.93 -16.82 -52.87
CA LYS A 13 -24.16 -16.77 -54.15
C LYS A 13 -23.38 -15.46 -54.32
N LYS A 14 -23.87 -14.31 -53.85
CA LYS A 14 -23.15 -13.03 -53.94
C LYS A 14 -21.95 -12.89 -52.98
N LYS A 15 -21.86 -13.77 -51.98
CA LYS A 15 -20.79 -13.66 -50.97
C LYS A 15 -19.53 -14.48 -51.31
N ASN A 16 -19.65 -15.44 -52.25
CA ASN A 16 -18.55 -16.36 -52.62
C ASN A 16 -17.76 -15.98 -53.87
N ASP A 17 -18.17 -14.99 -54.63
CA ASP A 17 -17.52 -14.63 -55.92
C ASP A 17 -16.67 -13.35 -55.85
N LYS A 18 -16.15 -12.98 -54.69
CA LYS A 18 -15.02 -12.06 -54.63
C LYS A 18 -13.71 -12.82 -54.67
N SER A 19 -13.44 -13.52 -55.79
CA SER A 19 -12.07 -13.83 -56.17
C SER A 19 -11.34 -12.50 -56.39
N ILE A 20 -10.30 -12.24 -55.60
CA ILE A 20 -9.40 -11.12 -55.88
C ILE A 20 -8.63 -11.47 -57.11
N GLU A 21 -9.10 -11.04 -58.30
CA GLU A 21 -8.34 -11.18 -59.53
C GLU A 21 -7.11 -10.25 -59.47
N ILE A 22 -5.97 -10.84 -59.18
CA ILE A 22 -4.70 -10.14 -59.27
C ILE A 22 -4.40 -9.97 -60.74
N SER A 23 -4.59 -8.77 -61.28
CA SER A 23 -4.23 -8.42 -62.69
C SER A 23 -2.82 -8.89 -62.98
N SER A 24 -2.65 -9.64 -64.05
CA SER A 24 -1.35 -10.17 -64.49
C SER A 24 -0.38 -9.09 -64.97
N ASN A 25 -0.86 -7.84 -65.19
CA ASN A 25 -0.01 -6.69 -65.50
C ASN A 25 0.94 -6.41 -64.35
N HIS A 26 2.24 -6.47 -64.63
CA HIS A 26 3.33 -6.28 -63.65
C HIS A 26 3.36 -7.35 -62.53
N LEU A 27 2.98 -8.61 -62.80
CA LEU A 27 2.98 -9.70 -61.86
C LEU A 27 4.34 -9.85 -61.15
N VAL A 28 5.42 -9.81 -61.91
CA VAL A 28 6.80 -9.89 -61.36
C VAL A 28 7.08 -8.76 -60.40
N LEU A 29 6.68 -7.52 -60.73
CA LEU A 29 6.86 -6.36 -59.82
C LEU A 29 6.05 -6.52 -58.54
N LYS A 30 4.82 -7.06 -58.61
CA LYS A 30 3.98 -7.31 -57.44
C LYS A 30 4.57 -8.40 -56.53
N ILE A 31 5.11 -9.49 -57.13
CA ILE A 31 5.81 -10.54 -56.38
C ILE A 31 7.04 -9.97 -55.66
N VAL A 32 7.84 -9.15 -56.38
CA VAL A 32 9.03 -8.53 -55.77
C VAL A 32 8.64 -7.63 -54.59
N ILE A 33 7.61 -6.77 -54.77
CA ILE A 33 7.12 -5.88 -53.67
C ILE A 33 6.62 -6.71 -52.47
N PHE A 34 5.85 -7.77 -52.74
CA PHE A 34 5.34 -8.65 -51.67
C PHE A 34 6.47 -9.36 -50.93
N THR A 35 7.48 -9.84 -51.68
CA THR A 35 8.67 -10.48 -51.07
C THR A 35 9.47 -9.50 -50.22
N ILE A 36 9.66 -8.24 -50.67
CA ILE A 36 10.33 -7.20 -49.92
C ILE A 36 9.53 -6.85 -48.66
N ALA A 37 8.20 -6.78 -48.73
CA ALA A 37 7.34 -6.53 -47.58
C ALA A 37 7.44 -7.66 -46.56
N LEU A 38 7.42 -8.94 -46.99
CA LEU A 38 7.61 -10.08 -46.11
C LEU A 38 8.99 -10.10 -45.45
N LEU A 39 10.05 -9.78 -46.16
CA LEU A 39 11.41 -9.63 -45.60
C LEU A 39 11.46 -8.49 -44.61
N GLY A 40 10.82 -7.35 -44.90
CA GLY A 40 10.72 -6.21 -44.00
C GLY A 40 10.00 -6.58 -42.66
N ILE A 41 8.90 -7.33 -42.73
CA ILE A 41 8.21 -7.85 -41.57
C ILE A 41 9.11 -8.83 -40.76
N GLY A 42 9.80 -9.74 -41.47
CA GLY A 42 10.74 -10.68 -40.81
C GLY A 42 11.87 -9.95 -40.09
N VAL A 43 12.47 -8.91 -40.73
CA VAL A 43 13.51 -8.10 -40.07
C VAL A 43 12.94 -7.32 -38.90
N ALA A 44 11.73 -6.75 -38.98
CA ALA A 44 11.08 -6.05 -37.88
C ALA A 44 10.83 -6.98 -36.68
N ILE A 45 10.38 -8.21 -36.92
CA ILE A 45 10.19 -9.23 -35.87
C ILE A 45 11.52 -9.56 -35.20
N VAL A 46 12.59 -9.76 -35.99
CA VAL A 46 13.93 -10.07 -35.45
C VAL A 46 14.44 -8.89 -34.61
N LEU A 47 14.32 -7.65 -35.11
CA LEU A 47 14.73 -6.44 -34.36
C LEU A 47 13.90 -6.26 -33.09
N PHE A 48 12.60 -6.57 -33.14
CA PHE A 48 11.73 -6.55 -31.96
C PHE A 48 12.19 -7.59 -30.91
N ILE A 49 12.47 -8.82 -31.34
CA ILE A 49 12.98 -9.88 -30.43
C ILE A 49 14.35 -9.50 -29.86
N LEU A 50 15.26 -8.97 -30.70
CA LEU A 50 16.58 -8.50 -30.23
C LEU A 50 16.44 -7.30 -29.28
N GLY A 51 15.50 -6.39 -29.53
CA GLY A 51 15.17 -5.26 -28.64
C GLY A 51 14.61 -5.73 -27.30
N MET A 52 13.76 -6.77 -27.29
CA MET A 52 13.24 -7.36 -26.06
C MET A 52 14.31 -8.10 -25.24
N ASN A 53 15.36 -8.60 -25.90
CA ASN A 53 16.49 -9.28 -25.26
C ASN A 53 17.67 -8.36 -25.01
N LYS A 54 17.53 -7.03 -25.21
CA LYS A 54 18.55 -6.07 -24.85
C LYS A 54 18.73 -6.15 -23.33
N ASN A 55 19.93 -6.53 -22.89
CA ASN A 55 20.26 -6.56 -21.47
C ASN A 55 20.21 -5.12 -20.93
N VAL A 56 19.09 -4.77 -20.32
CA VAL A 56 19.02 -3.63 -19.42
C VAL A 56 19.39 -4.23 -18.07
N GLU A 57 20.70 -4.33 -17.81
CA GLU A 57 21.18 -4.83 -16.52
C GLU A 57 21.35 -3.64 -15.58
N GLY A 58 20.69 -3.69 -14.43
CA GLY A 58 20.82 -2.65 -13.41
C GLY A 58 19.53 -2.41 -12.61
N TRP A 59 19.68 -1.60 -11.60
CA TRP A 59 18.57 -1.12 -10.79
C TRP A 59 17.73 -0.08 -11.55
N THR A 60 16.42 -0.24 -11.55
CA THR A 60 15.48 0.65 -12.25
C THR A 60 14.14 0.71 -11.52
N ASP A 61 13.45 1.84 -11.64
CA ASP A 61 12.07 1.98 -11.20
C ASP A 61 11.15 1.13 -12.09
N VAL A 62 10.18 0.48 -11.45
CA VAL A 62 9.16 -0.31 -12.14
C VAL A 62 7.86 0.49 -12.19
N ASP A 63 7.60 1.06 -13.37
CA ASP A 63 6.43 1.90 -13.58
C ASP A 63 5.12 1.12 -13.46
N ALA A 64 4.13 1.69 -12.78
CA ALA A 64 2.78 1.14 -12.64
C ALA A 64 1.89 1.45 -13.86
N THR A 65 2.38 1.22 -15.10
CA THR A 65 1.68 1.59 -16.34
C THR A 65 0.55 0.65 -16.76
N TYR A 66 0.47 -0.54 -16.18
CA TYR A 66 -0.55 -1.55 -16.51
C TYR A 66 -1.64 -1.69 -15.44
N ILE A 67 -1.76 -0.75 -14.53
CA ILE A 67 -2.85 -0.73 -13.54
C ILE A 67 -4.18 -0.39 -14.20
N SER A 68 -5.24 -1.03 -13.72
CA SER A 68 -6.62 -0.76 -14.16
C SER A 68 -7.25 0.38 -13.34
N TYR A 69 -6.78 0.59 -12.12
CA TYR A 69 -7.29 1.58 -11.18
C TYR A 69 -6.19 2.59 -10.86
N SER A 70 -6.31 3.82 -11.36
CA SER A 70 -5.26 4.85 -11.25
C SER A 70 -4.85 5.17 -9.81
N SER A 71 -5.74 4.94 -8.85
CA SER A 71 -5.48 5.16 -7.42
C SER A 71 -4.64 4.05 -6.78
N SER A 72 -4.53 2.86 -7.40
CA SER A 72 -3.87 1.71 -6.78
C SER A 72 -2.35 1.88 -6.63
N ALA A 73 -1.71 2.67 -7.49
CA ALA A 73 -0.25 2.85 -7.52
C ALA A 73 0.27 4.05 -6.71
N ASN A 74 -0.62 4.93 -6.22
CA ASN A 74 -0.19 6.24 -5.72
C ASN A 74 0.62 6.19 -4.41
N GLU A 75 0.59 5.08 -3.70
CA GLU A 75 1.21 4.96 -2.38
C GLU A 75 2.37 3.96 -2.34
N ILE A 76 2.52 3.10 -3.35
CA ILE A 76 3.54 2.04 -3.37
C ILE A 76 4.44 2.23 -4.58
N SER A 77 5.74 2.07 -4.38
CA SER A 77 6.77 2.10 -5.42
C SER A 77 7.59 0.82 -5.40
N LEU A 78 8.00 0.37 -6.58
CA LEU A 78 8.87 -0.77 -6.77
C LEU A 78 10.14 -0.34 -7.51
N TYR A 79 11.30 -0.57 -6.90
CA TYR A 79 12.61 -0.41 -7.51
C TYR A 79 13.28 -1.78 -7.59
N SER A 80 13.66 -2.22 -8.78
CA SER A 80 14.09 -3.61 -8.99
C SER A 80 15.35 -3.71 -9.86
N TYR A 81 16.11 -4.78 -9.67
CA TYR A 81 17.26 -5.12 -10.50
C TYR A 81 16.81 -5.92 -11.71
N ALA A 82 16.67 -5.26 -12.85
CA ALA A 82 16.31 -5.91 -14.10
C ALA A 82 17.49 -6.60 -14.75
N SER A 83 17.35 -7.88 -15.06
CA SER A 83 18.36 -8.65 -15.84
C SER A 83 18.12 -8.57 -17.36
N SER A 84 16.91 -8.23 -17.78
CA SER A 84 16.51 -8.07 -19.18
C SER A 84 15.20 -7.31 -19.30
N THR A 85 14.92 -6.74 -20.48
CA THR A 85 13.63 -6.09 -20.78
C THR A 85 12.45 -7.06 -20.62
N LYS A 86 12.64 -8.35 -20.91
CA LYS A 86 11.58 -9.36 -20.71
C LYS A 86 11.28 -9.57 -19.23
N SER A 87 12.33 -9.74 -18.42
CA SER A 87 12.19 -9.88 -16.97
C SER A 87 11.48 -8.67 -16.37
N TYR A 88 11.95 -7.45 -16.71
CA TYR A 88 11.33 -6.20 -16.29
C TYR A 88 9.82 -6.15 -16.59
N ARG A 89 9.41 -6.45 -17.83
CA ARG A 89 7.99 -6.41 -18.23
C ARG A 89 7.15 -7.47 -17.52
N THR A 90 7.72 -8.62 -17.20
CA THR A 90 7.01 -9.67 -16.46
C THR A 90 6.80 -9.22 -15.01
N GLU A 91 7.85 -8.73 -14.37
CA GLU A 91 7.80 -8.18 -13.02
C GLU A 91 6.81 -7.00 -12.91
N GLN A 92 6.85 -6.08 -13.87
CA GLN A 92 5.94 -4.95 -13.97
C GLN A 92 4.47 -5.39 -14.01
N LYS A 93 4.14 -6.45 -14.77
CA LYS A 93 2.77 -6.99 -14.81
C LYS A 93 2.35 -7.62 -13.48
N LEU A 94 3.24 -8.37 -12.85
CA LEU A 94 2.98 -8.96 -11.53
C LEU A 94 2.69 -7.88 -10.50
N TYR A 95 3.53 -6.84 -10.48
CA TYR A 95 3.39 -5.68 -9.62
C TYR A 95 2.07 -4.94 -9.85
N CYS A 96 1.73 -4.58 -11.09
CA CYS A 96 0.49 -3.88 -11.41
C CYS A 96 -0.76 -4.71 -11.06
N ASN A 97 -0.76 -6.01 -11.39
CA ASN A 97 -1.88 -6.89 -11.06
C ASN A 97 -2.08 -7.02 -9.54
N ALA A 98 -0.98 -7.10 -8.78
CA ALA A 98 -1.06 -7.17 -7.33
C ALA A 98 -1.58 -5.87 -6.71
N LEU A 99 -1.13 -4.71 -7.22
CA LEU A 99 -1.66 -3.40 -6.82
C LEU A 99 -3.17 -3.30 -7.04
N ASP A 100 -3.65 -3.66 -8.23
CA ASP A 100 -5.07 -3.62 -8.57
C ASP A 100 -5.89 -4.58 -7.67
N SER A 101 -5.37 -5.78 -7.41
CA SER A 101 -6.03 -6.74 -6.52
C SER A 101 -6.14 -6.22 -5.09
N CYS A 102 -5.04 -5.71 -4.53
CA CYS A 102 -5.05 -5.13 -3.19
C CYS A 102 -5.99 -3.92 -3.10
N TYR A 103 -5.99 -3.04 -4.11
CA TYR A 103 -6.85 -1.88 -4.16
C TYR A 103 -8.33 -2.27 -4.10
N LEU A 104 -8.74 -3.25 -4.91
CA LEU A 104 -10.13 -3.73 -4.92
C LEU A 104 -10.54 -4.36 -3.60
N ASP A 105 -9.69 -5.22 -3.04
CA ASP A 105 -9.98 -5.97 -1.81
C ASP A 105 -10.03 -5.05 -0.57
N LEU A 106 -9.18 -4.03 -0.52
CA LEU A 106 -9.08 -3.09 0.60
C LEU A 106 -9.99 -1.86 0.43
N TYR A 107 -10.77 -1.79 -0.66
CA TYR A 107 -11.67 -0.68 -0.93
C TYR A 107 -12.83 -0.63 0.07
N ASP A 108 -13.08 0.55 0.65
CA ASP A 108 -14.01 0.73 1.77
C ASP A 108 -14.95 1.95 1.65
N THR A 109 -14.93 2.66 0.51
CA THR A 109 -15.55 3.99 0.40
C THR A 109 -17.02 3.94 -0.01
N ASP A 110 -17.35 3.25 -1.11
CA ASP A 110 -18.69 3.21 -1.70
C ASP A 110 -18.94 1.91 -2.49
N ASP A 111 -20.04 1.83 -3.21
CA ASP A 111 -20.45 0.67 -3.99
C ASP A 111 -19.87 0.61 -5.41
N THR A 112 -18.93 1.47 -5.76
CA THR A 112 -18.31 1.54 -7.10
C THR A 112 -17.78 0.17 -7.55
N TYR A 113 -17.19 -0.61 -6.63
CA TYR A 113 -16.67 -1.95 -6.89
C TYR A 113 -17.48 -3.05 -6.24
N SER A 114 -18.82 -2.92 -6.21
CA SER A 114 -19.77 -3.85 -5.58
C SER A 114 -19.75 -5.27 -6.15
N THR A 115 -19.10 -5.50 -7.30
CA THR A 115 -18.89 -6.84 -7.85
C THR A 115 -17.76 -7.59 -7.15
N THR A 116 -16.98 -6.92 -6.33
CA THR A 116 -15.88 -7.49 -5.53
C THR A 116 -16.27 -7.48 -4.06
N ASN A 117 -16.13 -8.61 -3.39
CA ASN A 117 -16.34 -8.70 -1.95
C ASN A 117 -15.13 -8.13 -1.21
N ASN A 118 -15.18 -6.87 -0.84
CA ASN A 118 -14.13 -6.05 -0.24
C ASN A 118 -14.52 -5.55 1.17
N ILE A 119 -13.73 -4.64 1.74
CA ILE A 119 -14.00 -4.06 3.07
C ILE A 119 -15.35 -3.32 3.09
N TYR A 120 -15.69 -2.58 2.01
CA TYR A 120 -17.00 -1.94 1.90
C TYR A 120 -18.13 -2.97 1.97
N THR A 121 -18.03 -4.07 1.23
CA THR A 121 -19.02 -5.16 1.25
C THR A 121 -19.19 -5.76 2.64
N ILE A 122 -18.06 -6.00 3.35
CA ILE A 122 -18.09 -6.54 4.73
C ILE A 122 -18.79 -5.57 5.68
N ASN A 123 -18.48 -4.28 5.61
CA ASN A 123 -19.07 -3.24 6.45
C ASN A 123 -20.58 -3.10 6.23
N ASN A 124 -21.05 -3.25 5.00
CA ASN A 124 -22.48 -3.11 4.66
C ASN A 124 -23.30 -4.39 4.87
N ASN A 125 -22.65 -5.50 5.22
CA ASN A 125 -23.33 -6.77 5.47
C ASN A 125 -22.93 -7.38 6.82
N PRO A 126 -23.06 -6.64 7.94
CA PRO A 126 -22.73 -7.18 9.25
C PRO A 126 -23.59 -8.42 9.55
N ASN A 127 -23.02 -9.38 10.26
CA ASN A 127 -23.63 -10.65 10.62
C ASN A 127 -23.94 -11.61 9.47
N GLN A 128 -23.46 -11.31 8.24
CA GLN A 128 -23.58 -12.22 7.09
C GLN A 128 -22.24 -12.88 6.78
N GLU A 129 -22.28 -14.08 6.23
CA GLU A 129 -21.12 -14.78 5.70
C GLU A 129 -20.78 -14.22 4.31
N ILE A 130 -19.52 -13.84 4.11
CA ILE A 130 -19.04 -13.25 2.86
C ILE A 130 -17.82 -14.05 2.42
N GLU A 131 -17.81 -14.54 1.20
CA GLU A 131 -16.64 -15.12 0.56
C GLU A 131 -15.77 -13.98 0.01
N VAL A 132 -14.49 -13.95 0.41
CA VAL A 132 -13.52 -12.91 0.02
C VAL A 132 -12.33 -13.52 -0.73
N SER A 133 -11.45 -12.69 -1.26
CA SER A 133 -10.19 -13.17 -1.84
C SER A 133 -9.30 -13.82 -0.77
N THR A 134 -8.36 -14.65 -1.20
CA THR A 134 -7.35 -15.22 -0.28
C THR A 134 -6.50 -14.13 0.36
N PHE A 135 -6.19 -13.06 -0.37
CA PHE A 135 -5.46 -11.91 0.19
C PHE A 135 -6.24 -11.26 1.33
N LEU A 136 -7.50 -10.89 1.11
CA LEU A 136 -8.33 -10.23 2.12
C LEU A 136 -8.60 -11.16 3.32
N TYR A 137 -8.83 -12.46 3.08
CA TYR A 137 -8.97 -13.44 4.16
C TYR A 137 -7.73 -13.49 5.07
N ASN A 138 -6.53 -13.55 4.47
CA ASN A 138 -5.28 -13.56 5.22
C ASN A 138 -5.02 -12.24 5.95
N ALA A 139 -5.33 -11.09 5.32
CA ALA A 139 -5.24 -9.78 5.94
C ALA A 139 -6.12 -9.69 7.19
N LEU A 140 -7.38 -10.10 7.08
CA LEU A 140 -8.31 -10.12 8.22
C LEU A 140 -7.88 -11.14 9.29
N SER A 141 -7.33 -12.29 8.89
CA SER A 141 -6.77 -13.28 9.83
C SER A 141 -5.63 -12.68 10.66
N THR A 142 -4.77 -11.90 10.02
CA THR A 142 -3.62 -11.24 10.68
C THR A 142 -4.05 -10.13 11.63
N LEU A 143 -5.13 -9.40 11.30
CA LEU A 143 -5.51 -8.15 11.97
C LEU A 143 -6.72 -8.24 12.90
N LYS A 144 -7.53 -9.32 12.85
CA LYS A 144 -8.81 -9.43 13.60
C LYS A 144 -8.74 -9.16 15.10
N ASP A 145 -7.57 -9.32 15.70
CA ASP A 145 -7.36 -9.12 17.14
C ASP A 145 -6.80 -7.70 17.46
N MET A 146 -6.58 -6.85 16.45
CA MET A 146 -6.10 -5.48 16.62
C MET A 146 -7.29 -4.53 16.86
N ASP A 147 -7.30 -3.83 17.99
CA ASP A 147 -8.39 -2.88 18.32
C ASP A 147 -8.49 -1.74 17.31
N ALA A 148 -7.36 -1.30 16.75
CA ALA A 148 -7.30 -0.19 15.82
C ALA A 148 -8.21 -0.37 14.60
N ILE A 149 -8.38 -1.60 14.08
CA ILE A 149 -9.24 -1.82 12.90
C ILE A 149 -10.73 -1.61 13.18
N TYR A 150 -11.16 -1.67 14.45
CA TYR A 150 -12.54 -1.47 14.87
C TYR A 150 -12.87 -0.03 15.25
N LEU A 151 -11.90 0.88 15.14
CA LEU A 151 -12.10 2.32 15.31
C LEU A 151 -12.57 3.00 14.02
N ALA A 152 -13.07 2.25 13.06
CA ALA A 152 -13.48 2.75 11.74
C ALA A 152 -14.30 4.05 11.79
N PRO A 153 -15.32 4.23 12.66
CA PRO A 153 -16.10 5.47 12.68
C PRO A 153 -15.25 6.69 13.07
N ILE A 154 -14.24 6.49 13.92
CA ILE A 154 -13.34 7.58 14.35
C ILE A 154 -12.31 7.83 13.24
N ILE A 155 -11.76 6.78 12.61
CA ILE A 155 -10.84 6.90 11.48
C ILE A 155 -11.48 7.73 10.36
N LYS A 156 -12.75 7.49 10.05
CA LYS A 156 -13.47 8.27 9.00
C LYS A 156 -13.65 9.75 9.34
N ASP A 157 -13.80 10.10 10.61
CA ASP A 157 -13.78 11.51 11.02
C ASP A 157 -12.41 12.15 10.70
N TYR A 158 -11.30 11.44 10.94
CA TYR A 158 -9.95 11.93 10.59
C TYR A 158 -9.69 11.91 9.08
N ASP A 159 -10.11 10.89 8.34
CA ASP A 159 -10.01 10.85 6.88
C ASP A 159 -10.70 12.07 6.24
N TYR A 160 -11.89 12.43 6.74
CA TYR A 160 -12.59 13.62 6.27
C TYR A 160 -11.81 14.91 6.59
N LEU A 161 -11.24 15.02 7.79
CA LEU A 161 -10.39 16.16 8.15
C LEU A 161 -9.18 16.28 7.20
N PHE A 162 -8.50 15.16 6.90
CA PHE A 162 -7.34 15.15 6.01
C PHE A 162 -7.73 15.46 4.56
N ALA A 163 -8.90 15.04 4.10
CA ALA A 163 -9.43 15.39 2.77
C ALA A 163 -9.62 16.91 2.59
N LEU A 164 -9.80 17.68 3.68
CA LEU A 164 -9.90 19.14 3.68
C LEU A 164 -8.53 19.85 3.60
N TYR A 165 -7.47 19.15 3.26
CA TYR A 165 -6.10 19.69 3.19
C TYR A 165 -5.99 21.02 2.44
N ASN A 166 -6.76 21.19 1.36
CA ASN A 166 -6.79 22.43 0.55
C ASN A 166 -7.80 23.47 1.04
N ASP A 167 -8.64 23.18 2.05
CA ASP A 167 -9.63 24.08 2.63
C ASP A 167 -9.41 24.25 4.14
N GLN A 168 -8.39 25.02 4.48
CA GLN A 168 -7.96 25.23 5.87
C GLN A 168 -9.05 25.87 6.76
N ALA A 169 -9.96 26.64 6.19
CA ALA A 169 -11.04 27.28 6.96
C ALA A 169 -12.06 26.24 7.43
N THR A 170 -12.52 25.38 6.51
CA THR A 170 -13.43 24.28 6.83
C THR A 170 -12.74 23.23 7.70
N ALA A 171 -11.47 22.89 7.40
CA ALA A 171 -10.68 21.95 8.20
C ALA A 171 -10.58 22.38 9.67
N LYS A 172 -10.39 23.67 9.95
CA LYS A 172 -10.33 24.19 11.32
C LYS A 172 -11.65 23.99 12.07
N LEU A 173 -12.78 24.30 11.43
CA LEU A 173 -14.10 24.09 12.05
C LEU A 173 -14.35 22.60 12.33
N TYR A 174 -14.01 21.74 11.37
CA TYR A 174 -14.17 20.30 11.53
C TYR A 174 -13.25 19.71 12.61
N TYR A 175 -12.05 20.25 12.75
CA TYR A 175 -11.14 19.88 13.85
C TYR A 175 -11.72 20.25 15.23
N GLU A 176 -12.38 21.40 15.36
CA GLU A 176 -13.09 21.78 16.58
C GLU A 176 -14.21 20.80 16.92
N ASP A 177 -14.93 20.27 15.91
CA ASP A 177 -15.94 19.23 16.10
C ASP A 177 -15.31 17.91 16.58
N ILE A 178 -14.17 17.50 16.02
CA ILE A 178 -13.42 16.32 16.49
C ILE A 178 -13.08 16.45 17.97
N ILE A 179 -12.52 17.61 18.40
CA ILE A 179 -12.15 17.84 19.81
C ILE A 179 -13.37 17.73 20.72
N ASN A 180 -14.54 18.17 20.27
CA ASN A 180 -15.77 18.14 21.04
C ASN A 180 -16.49 16.77 21.01
N SER A 181 -15.98 15.79 20.24
CA SER A 181 -16.61 14.48 20.06
C SER A 181 -16.27 13.45 21.15
N SER A 182 -15.76 13.87 22.32
CA SER A 182 -15.25 12.95 23.34
C SER A 182 -16.26 11.88 23.79
N GLU A 183 -17.53 12.21 23.96
CA GLU A 183 -18.56 11.24 24.39
C GLU A 183 -18.91 10.27 23.25
N LYS A 184 -18.98 10.73 21.99
CA LYS A 184 -19.11 9.86 20.81
C LYS A 184 -17.97 8.86 20.75
N TYR A 185 -16.73 9.35 20.91
CA TYR A 185 -15.53 8.49 20.82
C TYR A 185 -15.45 7.47 21.96
N LYS A 186 -15.75 7.87 23.22
CA LYS A 186 -15.83 6.92 24.33
C LYS A 186 -16.84 5.80 24.07
N THR A 187 -17.99 6.14 23.50
CA THR A 187 -19.02 5.13 23.18
C THR A 187 -18.54 4.19 22.07
N ILE A 188 -17.96 4.71 20.98
CA ILE A 188 -17.40 3.88 19.90
C ILE A 188 -16.31 2.96 20.44
N ILE A 189 -15.38 3.49 21.25
CA ILE A 189 -14.29 2.71 21.87
C ILE A 189 -14.84 1.62 22.76
N SER A 190 -15.89 1.88 23.52
CA SER A 190 -16.51 0.87 24.38
C SER A 190 -17.05 -0.33 23.59
N TYR A 191 -17.55 -0.10 22.38
CA TYR A 191 -17.93 -1.16 21.44
C TYR A 191 -16.70 -1.83 20.82
N ALA A 192 -15.76 -1.03 20.29
CA ALA A 192 -14.59 -1.50 19.55
C ALA A 192 -13.63 -2.36 20.38
N SER A 193 -13.50 -2.09 21.68
CA SER A 193 -12.65 -2.84 22.60
C SER A 193 -13.27 -4.15 23.13
N ASN A 194 -14.56 -4.39 22.88
CA ASN A 194 -15.25 -5.59 23.36
C ASN A 194 -15.61 -6.50 22.17
N ARG A 195 -15.00 -7.67 22.11
CA ARG A 195 -15.20 -8.67 21.05
C ARG A 195 -16.60 -9.32 21.05
N ASP A 196 -17.38 -9.19 22.11
CA ASP A 196 -18.80 -9.55 22.13
C ASP A 196 -19.64 -8.54 21.32
N ASN A 197 -19.20 -7.29 21.24
CA ASN A 197 -19.85 -6.26 20.48
C ASN A 197 -19.43 -6.23 19.03
N ILE A 198 -18.15 -6.43 18.75
CA ILE A 198 -17.63 -6.45 17.38
C ILE A 198 -16.42 -7.39 17.24
N SER A 199 -16.48 -8.27 16.24
CA SER A 199 -15.38 -9.20 15.96
C SER A 199 -15.46 -9.72 14.54
N ILE A 200 -14.33 -10.24 14.00
CA ILE A 200 -14.26 -10.93 12.73
C ILE A 200 -14.10 -12.43 12.99
N SER A 201 -15.04 -13.23 12.48
CA SER A 201 -14.96 -14.68 12.45
C SER A 201 -14.41 -15.16 11.10
N LEU A 202 -13.44 -16.05 11.14
CA LEU A 202 -12.92 -16.77 9.96
C LEU A 202 -13.59 -18.14 9.91
N LEU A 203 -14.35 -18.39 8.83
CA LEU A 203 -15.19 -19.60 8.72
C LEU A 203 -14.54 -20.71 7.88
N GLY A 204 -13.31 -20.49 7.38
CA GLY A 204 -12.65 -21.36 6.41
C GLY A 204 -13.07 -21.05 4.97
N ASP A 205 -12.40 -21.68 3.99
CA ASP A 205 -12.67 -21.55 2.55
C ASP A 205 -12.85 -20.07 2.09
N ASN A 206 -11.99 -19.18 2.60
CA ASN A 206 -12.04 -17.74 2.36
C ASN A 206 -13.37 -17.06 2.76
N LYS A 207 -14.14 -17.64 3.66
CA LYS A 207 -15.36 -17.04 4.19
C LYS A 207 -15.08 -16.32 5.51
N VAL A 208 -15.60 -15.10 5.60
CA VAL A 208 -15.50 -14.26 6.78
C VAL A 208 -16.88 -13.80 7.22
N LYS A 209 -17.00 -13.42 8.48
CA LYS A 209 -18.21 -12.79 9.03
C LYS A 209 -17.80 -11.70 10.01
N LEU A 210 -18.28 -10.49 9.76
CA LEU A 210 -18.20 -9.40 10.71
C LEU A 210 -19.38 -9.52 11.69
N ASN A 211 -19.09 -9.92 12.92
CA ASN A 211 -20.12 -10.00 13.97
C ASN A 211 -20.24 -8.63 14.62
N VAL A 212 -21.48 -8.11 14.66
CA VAL A 212 -21.81 -6.85 15.33
C VAL A 212 -23.04 -7.09 16.20
N SER A 213 -22.97 -6.69 17.49
CA SER A 213 -24.08 -6.84 18.42
C SER A 213 -25.29 -6.01 18.01
N SER A 214 -26.49 -6.44 18.43
CA SER A 214 -27.73 -5.69 18.15
C SER A 214 -27.69 -4.28 18.73
N GLU A 215 -27.08 -4.12 19.91
CA GLU A 215 -26.93 -2.83 20.59
C GLU A 215 -26.02 -1.90 19.78
N TYR A 216 -24.89 -2.38 19.28
CA TYR A 216 -24.01 -1.57 18.45
C TYR A 216 -24.64 -1.24 17.10
N LEU A 217 -25.39 -2.16 16.48
CA LEU A 217 -26.14 -1.88 15.24
C LEU A 217 -27.19 -0.80 15.44
N GLU A 218 -27.91 -0.79 16.55
CA GLU A 218 -28.90 0.25 16.86
C GLU A 218 -28.23 1.62 17.09
N TYR A 219 -27.12 1.64 17.84
CA TYR A 219 -26.29 2.84 18.00
C TYR A 219 -25.77 3.34 16.65
N ALA A 220 -25.23 2.45 15.82
CA ALA A 220 -24.70 2.79 14.51
C ALA A 220 -25.77 3.39 13.59
N LYS A 221 -26.97 2.80 13.57
CA LYS A 221 -28.12 3.31 12.81
C LYS A 221 -28.51 4.73 13.26
N THR A 222 -28.53 4.99 14.57
CA THR A 222 -28.91 6.29 15.13
C THR A 222 -27.87 7.37 14.81
N ASN A 223 -26.59 6.99 14.68
CA ASN A 223 -25.47 7.89 14.45
C ASN A 223 -24.92 7.83 13.01
N GLU A 224 -25.66 7.21 12.09
CA GLU A 224 -25.29 7.10 10.67
C GLU A 224 -23.92 6.43 10.43
N ILE A 225 -23.52 5.51 11.31
CA ILE A 225 -22.27 4.75 11.19
C ILE A 225 -22.51 3.59 10.23
N ILE A 226 -21.72 3.54 9.15
CA ILE A 226 -21.73 2.47 8.15
C ILE A 226 -20.45 1.67 8.09
N ASN A 227 -19.34 2.22 8.63
CA ASN A 227 -18.04 1.58 8.67
C ASN A 227 -17.78 1.03 10.08
N PHE A 228 -17.63 -0.28 10.21
CA PHE A 228 -17.35 -0.98 11.46
C PHE A 228 -15.89 -1.41 11.57
N ILE A 229 -15.26 -1.69 10.40
CA ILE A 229 -13.83 -2.03 10.30
C ILE A 229 -13.17 -1.14 9.24
N ASP A 230 -11.91 -0.82 9.50
CA ASP A 230 -11.04 -0.06 8.61
C ASP A 230 -9.61 -0.56 8.71
N LEU A 231 -8.94 -0.76 7.58
CA LEU A 231 -7.57 -1.27 7.52
C LEU A 231 -6.54 -0.19 7.16
N THR A 232 -6.91 1.10 7.21
CA THR A 232 -6.07 2.23 6.78
C THR A 232 -4.65 2.18 7.35
N TYR A 233 -4.48 1.85 8.64
CA TYR A 233 -3.15 1.73 9.26
C TYR A 233 -2.27 0.66 8.63
N TYR A 234 -2.87 -0.42 8.14
CA TYR A 234 -2.17 -1.61 7.69
C TYR A 234 -2.18 -1.77 6.17
N LYS A 235 -2.98 -0.96 5.46
CA LYS A 235 -3.23 -1.09 4.02
C LYS A 235 -1.95 -1.19 3.21
N ASN A 236 -1.01 -0.26 3.38
CA ASN A 236 0.24 -0.25 2.62
C ASN A 236 1.20 -1.35 3.05
N ALA A 237 1.23 -1.70 4.35
CA ALA A 237 2.02 -2.83 4.83
C ALA A 237 1.53 -4.16 4.24
N LEU A 238 0.22 -4.40 4.26
CA LEU A 238 -0.41 -5.57 3.64
C LEU A 238 -0.12 -5.65 2.14
N THR A 239 -0.23 -4.52 1.44
CA THR A 239 0.01 -4.44 -0.01
C THR A 239 1.47 -4.74 -0.34
N ILE A 240 2.43 -4.16 0.38
CA ILE A 240 3.87 -4.45 0.19
C ILE A 240 4.16 -5.91 0.48
N ASP A 241 3.62 -6.48 1.55
CA ASP A 241 3.83 -7.90 1.89
C ASP A 241 3.30 -8.81 0.79
N TYR A 242 2.10 -8.54 0.28
CA TYR A 242 1.50 -9.32 -0.80
C TYR A 242 2.30 -9.27 -2.11
N ILE A 243 2.73 -8.06 -2.52
CA ILE A 243 3.56 -7.88 -3.71
C ILE A 243 4.90 -8.60 -3.54
N ALA A 244 5.55 -8.42 -2.39
CA ALA A 244 6.83 -9.05 -2.09
C ALA A 244 6.76 -10.57 -2.16
N ASP A 245 5.70 -11.17 -1.61
CA ASP A 245 5.51 -12.63 -1.62
C ASP A 245 5.28 -13.17 -3.05
N ILE A 246 4.55 -12.42 -3.89
CA ILE A 246 4.40 -12.75 -5.33
C ILE A 246 5.75 -12.66 -6.03
N LEU A 247 6.51 -11.58 -5.85
CA LEU A 247 7.80 -11.38 -6.48
C LEU A 247 8.79 -12.50 -6.10
N LEU A 248 8.88 -12.83 -4.81
CA LEU A 248 9.75 -13.89 -4.30
C LEU A 248 9.37 -15.26 -4.88
N LYS A 249 8.09 -15.59 -4.94
CA LYS A 249 7.57 -16.84 -5.51
C LYS A 249 7.92 -16.98 -6.99
N GLU A 250 7.92 -15.88 -7.73
CA GLU A 250 8.26 -15.84 -9.16
C GLU A 250 9.77 -15.65 -9.42
N GLY A 251 10.61 -15.64 -8.36
CA GLY A 251 12.06 -15.62 -8.47
C GLY A 251 12.70 -14.22 -8.55
N TYR A 252 11.96 -13.16 -8.26
CA TYR A 252 12.49 -11.79 -8.18
C TYR A 252 13.01 -11.52 -6.75
N HIS A 253 14.32 -11.64 -6.59
CA HIS A 253 14.99 -11.58 -5.27
C HIS A 253 15.85 -10.32 -5.08
N ARG A 254 15.78 -9.36 -5.99
CA ARG A 254 16.55 -8.10 -5.92
C ARG A 254 15.64 -6.93 -6.22
N SER A 255 14.78 -6.59 -5.25
CA SER A 255 13.78 -5.54 -5.38
C SER A 255 13.63 -4.79 -4.06
N VAL A 256 13.20 -3.53 -4.14
CA VAL A 256 12.86 -2.68 -3.00
C VAL A 256 11.44 -2.18 -3.20
N LEU A 257 10.55 -2.56 -2.32
CA LEU A 257 9.19 -2.04 -2.24
C LEU A 257 9.14 -0.97 -1.16
N THR A 258 8.56 0.19 -1.47
CA THR A 258 8.39 1.30 -0.51
C THR A 258 6.98 1.85 -0.56
N SER A 259 6.50 2.44 0.55
CA SER A 259 5.25 3.19 0.59
C SER A 259 5.47 4.67 0.85
N ALA A 260 4.43 5.45 0.58
CA ALA A 260 4.40 6.89 0.88
C ALA A 260 4.52 7.21 2.38
N GLU A 261 4.28 6.24 3.26
CA GLU A 261 4.45 6.37 4.72
C GLU A 261 5.86 6.03 5.20
N GLY A 262 6.75 5.59 4.29
CA GLY A 262 8.12 5.19 4.65
C GLY A 262 8.24 3.72 5.08
N TYR A 263 7.26 2.86 4.78
CA TYR A 263 7.41 1.43 4.91
C TYR A 263 8.26 0.89 3.77
N ALA A 264 9.14 -0.07 4.03
CA ALA A 264 9.98 -0.65 3.00
C ALA A 264 10.26 -2.13 3.24
N ARG A 265 10.28 -2.90 2.13
CA ARG A 265 10.73 -4.30 2.13
C ARG A 265 11.78 -4.49 1.06
N VAL A 266 13.01 -4.74 1.48
CA VAL A 266 14.16 -4.98 0.62
C VAL A 266 14.32 -6.47 0.42
N LEU A 267 14.15 -6.91 -0.82
CA LEU A 267 14.26 -8.31 -1.24
C LEU A 267 15.66 -8.52 -1.86
N SER A 268 16.68 -8.66 -1.06
CA SER A 268 18.03 -8.95 -1.57
C SER A 268 18.56 -10.25 -0.98
N LEU A 269 18.90 -11.21 -1.85
CA LEU A 269 19.62 -12.42 -1.49
C LEU A 269 21.14 -12.30 -1.70
N GLN A 270 21.59 -11.13 -2.12
CA GLN A 270 23.01 -10.80 -2.36
C GLN A 270 23.48 -9.77 -1.34
N ASP A 271 24.78 -9.56 -1.29
CA ASP A 271 25.42 -8.54 -0.45
C ASP A 271 25.31 -7.12 -1.08
N ASP A 272 24.15 -6.81 -1.70
CA ASP A 272 23.86 -5.44 -2.15
C ASP A 272 23.91 -4.49 -0.94
N GLU A 273 24.72 -3.44 -1.04
CA GLU A 273 24.83 -2.42 0.01
C GLU A 273 23.78 -1.32 -0.21
N PHE A 274 23.05 -1.00 0.84
CA PHE A 274 22.07 0.07 0.86
C PHE A 274 22.41 1.09 1.94
N THR A 275 21.96 2.32 1.75
CA THR A 275 22.03 3.38 2.75
C THR A 275 20.62 3.82 3.13
N TYR A 276 20.32 3.84 4.42
CA TYR A 276 19.09 4.41 4.94
C TYR A 276 19.36 5.79 5.52
N SER A 277 18.53 6.78 5.14
CA SER A 277 18.56 8.15 5.67
C SER A 277 17.36 8.36 6.60
N PHE A 278 17.64 8.57 7.88
CA PHE A 278 16.61 8.83 8.88
C PHE A 278 16.39 10.34 9.01
N LEU A 279 15.20 10.82 8.63
CA LEU A 279 14.88 12.24 8.53
C LEU A 279 14.21 12.76 9.81
N ASP A 280 14.43 14.04 10.11
CA ASP A 280 13.66 14.80 11.11
C ASP A 280 12.46 15.51 10.46
N LYS A 281 11.63 16.14 11.29
CA LYS A 281 10.45 16.90 10.84
C LYS A 281 10.76 18.12 9.96
N SER A 282 12.02 18.51 9.87
CA SER A 282 12.51 19.57 8.99
C SER A 282 13.14 19.02 7.71
N TYR A 283 12.98 17.72 7.49
CA TYR A 283 13.55 16.95 6.37
C TYR A 283 15.07 16.95 6.33
N LYS A 284 15.73 17.21 7.47
CA LYS A 284 17.17 17.05 7.59
C LYS A 284 17.48 15.60 7.91
N THR A 285 18.54 15.07 7.31
CA THR A 285 19.02 13.73 7.62
C THR A 285 19.65 13.72 9.01
N SER A 286 18.90 13.31 10.02
CA SER A 286 19.37 13.23 11.40
C SER A 286 20.49 12.21 11.56
N ALA A 287 20.35 11.05 10.88
CA ALA A 287 21.37 10.01 10.81
C ALA A 287 21.32 9.24 9.49
N GLN A 288 22.45 8.64 9.11
CA GLN A 288 22.51 7.63 8.05
C GLN A 288 23.20 6.37 8.55
N PHE A 289 22.75 5.23 8.07
CA PHE A 289 23.43 3.97 8.30
C PHE A 289 23.44 3.10 7.05
N LYS A 290 24.46 2.26 6.96
CA LYS A 290 24.62 1.30 5.88
C LYS A 290 24.20 -0.09 6.33
N TYR A 291 23.65 -0.84 5.40
CA TYR A 291 23.30 -2.24 5.61
C TYR A 291 23.43 -3.04 4.32
N THR A 292 23.54 -4.36 4.44
CA THR A 292 23.61 -5.29 3.31
C THR A 292 22.48 -6.31 3.41
N GLY A 293 22.09 -6.83 2.26
CA GLY A 293 21.11 -7.90 2.15
C GLY A 293 19.67 -7.44 2.42
N ALA A 294 18.77 -8.42 2.55
CA ALA A 294 17.34 -8.19 2.76
C ALA A 294 17.07 -7.53 4.11
N ARG A 295 16.10 -6.62 4.12
CA ARG A 295 15.64 -5.95 5.34
C ARG A 295 14.20 -5.45 5.19
N SER A 296 13.44 -5.54 6.27
CA SER A 296 12.05 -5.05 6.33
C SER A 296 11.98 -3.89 7.32
N PHE A 297 11.41 -2.75 6.90
CA PHE A 297 11.36 -1.51 7.66
C PHE A 297 9.93 -1.00 7.81
N ILE A 298 9.63 -0.44 8.97
CA ILE A 298 8.46 0.39 9.26
C ILE A 298 8.94 1.73 9.79
N LEU A 299 8.56 2.82 9.12
CA LEU A 299 8.73 4.17 9.62
C LEU A 299 7.37 4.70 10.08
N LEU A 300 7.26 5.06 11.34
CA LEU A 300 6.13 5.79 11.91
C LEU A 300 6.58 7.22 12.16
N SER A 301 5.89 8.20 11.53
CA SER A 301 6.25 9.62 11.66
C SER A 301 5.01 10.48 11.89
N ASN A 302 5.19 11.63 12.54
CA ASN A 302 4.13 12.64 12.70
C ASN A 302 4.29 13.81 11.72
N PHE A 303 5.01 13.61 10.64
CA PHE A 303 5.17 14.56 9.54
C PHE A 303 5.14 13.81 8.20
N PRO A 304 4.65 14.44 7.11
CA PRO A 304 4.57 13.79 5.80
C PRO A 304 5.96 13.59 5.18
N GLU A 305 6.13 12.51 4.41
CA GLU A 305 7.31 12.32 3.58
C GLU A 305 7.34 13.36 2.44
N PRO A 306 8.46 14.08 2.23
CA PRO A 306 8.50 15.21 1.30
C PRO A 306 8.39 14.80 -0.18
N ILE A 307 8.68 13.54 -0.49
CA ILE A 307 8.74 13.04 -1.87
C ILE A 307 7.35 12.63 -2.37
N PHE A 308 6.42 12.31 -1.47
CA PHE A 308 5.11 11.80 -1.81
C PHE A 308 4.01 12.82 -1.47
N VAL A 309 3.47 13.49 -2.50
CA VAL A 309 2.34 14.42 -2.35
C VAL A 309 1.15 13.77 -1.63
N MET A 310 0.93 12.49 -1.86
CA MET A 310 -0.16 11.71 -1.21
C MET A 310 0.01 11.57 0.30
N SER A 311 1.22 11.66 0.83
CA SER A 311 1.42 11.62 2.29
C SER A 311 0.84 12.85 3.00
N LEU A 312 0.65 13.97 2.30
CA LEU A 312 0.06 15.19 2.85
C LEU A 312 -1.40 14.99 3.27
N TYR A 313 -2.14 14.11 2.59
CA TYR A 313 -3.55 13.81 2.90
C TYR A 313 -3.75 12.92 4.14
N LYS A 314 -2.68 12.59 4.86
CA LYS A 314 -2.70 11.81 6.11
C LYS A 314 -2.34 12.66 7.34
N PHE A 315 -2.24 13.96 7.16
CA PHE A 315 -1.81 14.89 8.21
C PHE A 315 -2.67 16.15 8.22
N TYR A 316 -2.95 16.66 9.42
CA TYR A 316 -3.50 17.98 9.62
C TYR A 316 -2.58 18.78 10.53
N LYS A 317 -2.13 19.93 10.04
CA LYS A 317 -1.26 20.84 10.80
C LYS A 317 -2.09 21.73 11.72
N VAL A 318 -2.07 21.43 13.01
CA VAL A 318 -2.79 22.23 14.02
C VAL A 318 -2.08 23.58 14.24
N ASP A 319 -0.74 23.54 14.40
CA ASP A 319 0.11 24.72 14.57
C ASP A 319 1.52 24.44 14.02
N SER A 320 2.49 25.33 14.30
CA SER A 320 3.87 25.15 13.83
C SER A 320 4.59 23.91 14.36
N ASN A 321 4.11 23.36 15.47
CA ASN A 321 4.79 22.26 16.19
C ASN A 321 3.98 20.98 16.27
N SER A 322 2.66 21.04 16.00
CA SER A 322 1.73 19.94 16.23
C SER A 322 1.02 19.55 14.93
N ASN A 323 1.16 18.28 14.56
CA ASN A 323 0.40 17.67 13.50
C ASN A 323 -0.51 16.57 14.09
N LEU A 324 -1.74 16.48 13.58
CA LEU A 324 -2.55 15.28 13.73
C LEU A 324 -2.19 14.28 12.64
N THR A 325 -2.24 13.02 13.00
CA THR A 325 -2.04 11.89 12.12
C THR A 325 -3.20 10.93 12.29
N TYR A 326 -3.30 9.94 11.42
CA TYR A 326 -4.26 8.85 11.60
C TYR A 326 -3.85 7.81 12.67
N TYR A 327 -2.71 8.01 13.37
CA TYR A 327 -2.33 7.17 14.51
C TYR A 327 -3.17 7.55 15.73
N LEU A 328 -4.25 6.78 15.96
CA LEU A 328 -5.21 7.05 17.02
C LEU A 328 -4.96 6.15 18.24
N ASP A 329 -4.95 6.76 19.40
CA ASP A 329 -4.96 6.05 20.68
C ASP A 329 -6.27 5.26 20.82
N THR A 330 -6.18 3.93 20.90
CA THR A 330 -7.34 3.04 21.00
C THR A 330 -8.14 3.19 22.30
N THR A 331 -7.64 3.97 23.26
CA THR A 331 -8.33 4.24 24.53
C THR A 331 -9.05 5.59 24.55
N SER A 332 -8.66 6.54 23.71
CA SER A 332 -9.26 7.87 23.67
C SER A 332 -9.85 8.25 22.29
N GLY A 333 -9.42 7.57 21.22
CA GLY A 333 -9.79 7.91 19.85
C GLY A 333 -9.10 9.15 19.28
N TYR A 334 -8.18 9.76 20.03
CA TYR A 334 -7.46 10.93 19.56
C TYR A 334 -6.10 10.58 18.96
N SER A 335 -5.66 11.39 17.99
CA SER A 335 -4.33 11.29 17.39
C SER A 335 -3.24 11.47 18.45
N LYS A 336 -2.28 10.52 18.47
CA LYS A 336 -1.21 10.48 19.45
C LYS A 336 0.06 9.89 18.87
N THR A 337 1.20 10.51 19.15
CA THR A 337 2.52 10.05 18.69
C THR A 337 3.58 10.31 19.74
N ALA A 338 4.31 9.27 20.13
CA ALA A 338 5.30 9.31 21.21
C ALA A 338 6.62 10.00 20.82
N SER A 339 6.90 10.13 19.52
CA SER A 339 8.06 10.83 18.97
C SER A 339 7.76 11.37 17.58
N ASN A 340 8.64 12.23 17.06
CA ASN A 340 8.49 12.72 15.69
C ASN A 340 8.65 11.59 14.65
N ALA A 341 9.57 10.66 14.90
CA ALA A 341 9.77 9.50 14.04
C ALA A 341 10.29 8.31 14.84
N LEU A 342 9.76 7.12 14.54
CA LEU A 342 10.21 5.82 15.02
C LEU A 342 10.39 4.90 13.82
N LEU A 343 11.61 4.40 13.62
CA LEU A 343 11.95 3.40 12.64
C LEU A 343 12.10 2.05 13.35
N ALA A 344 11.35 1.03 12.90
CA ALA A 344 11.52 -0.34 13.34
C ALA A 344 11.87 -1.24 12.16
N TYR A 345 12.68 -2.28 12.36
CA TYR A 345 13.12 -3.15 11.28
C TYR A 345 13.54 -4.55 11.75
N LYS A 346 13.56 -5.48 10.80
CA LYS A 346 14.14 -6.83 10.97
C LYS A 346 15.19 -7.07 9.88
N TYR A 347 16.24 -7.79 10.27
CA TYR A 347 17.23 -8.32 9.32
C TYR A 347 16.60 -9.50 8.57
N GLY A 348 16.63 -9.44 7.25
CA GLY A 348 16.05 -10.46 6.39
C GLY A 348 14.70 -10.04 5.79
N ASN A 349 14.09 -10.98 5.08
CA ASN A 349 12.84 -10.78 4.37
C ASN A 349 11.66 -11.24 5.24
N TYR A 350 11.11 -10.31 5.99
CA TYR A 350 9.99 -10.54 6.90
C TYR A 350 8.79 -9.67 6.55
N SER A 351 7.59 -10.10 6.98
CA SER A 351 6.38 -9.30 6.87
C SER A 351 6.53 -7.98 7.63
N ILE A 352 6.33 -6.87 6.93
CA ILE A 352 6.30 -5.54 7.54
C ILE A 352 5.01 -5.31 8.32
N THR A 353 3.91 -5.98 7.96
CA THR A 353 2.66 -5.95 8.72
C THR A 353 2.86 -6.50 10.13
N GLU A 354 3.60 -7.59 10.30
CA GLU A 354 3.90 -8.14 11.63
C GLU A 354 4.82 -7.23 12.45
N ILE A 355 5.77 -6.54 11.81
CA ILE A 355 6.60 -5.53 12.48
C ILE A 355 5.69 -4.37 12.94
N LEU A 356 4.83 -3.86 12.07
CA LEU A 356 3.91 -2.77 12.37
C LEU A 356 3.00 -3.09 13.56
N LYS A 357 2.40 -4.29 13.60
CA LYS A 357 1.59 -4.75 14.72
C LYS A 357 2.34 -4.72 16.05
N SER A 358 3.63 -5.03 16.02
CA SER A 358 4.47 -5.08 17.22
C SER A 358 4.84 -3.69 17.74
N VAL A 359 5.00 -2.69 16.86
CA VAL A 359 5.56 -1.37 17.24
C VAL A 359 4.52 -0.27 17.33
N ILE A 360 3.35 -0.40 16.68
CA ILE A 360 2.38 0.68 16.59
C ILE A 360 1.88 1.16 17.96
N ASN A 361 1.63 0.24 18.88
CA ASN A 361 1.17 0.55 20.24
C ASN A 361 2.27 1.17 21.14
N ILE A 362 3.56 1.09 20.74
CA ILE A 362 4.66 1.81 21.40
C ILE A 362 4.71 3.24 20.89
N TYR A 363 4.39 3.43 19.61
CA TYR A 363 4.41 4.74 18.97
C TYR A 363 3.19 5.59 19.35
N ILE A 364 2.01 4.98 19.50
CA ILE A 364 0.77 5.66 19.90
C ILE A 364 0.71 5.80 21.44
N GLN A 365 1.65 6.56 21.99
CA GLN A 365 1.78 6.86 23.44
C GLN A 365 2.17 8.31 23.64
N ASP A 366 2.20 8.79 24.89
CA ASP A 366 2.69 10.14 25.24
C ASP A 366 4.22 10.26 25.08
N SER A 367 4.92 9.15 25.27
CA SER A 367 6.38 9.04 25.14
C SER A 367 6.77 7.61 24.81
N ILE A 368 7.94 7.43 24.18
CA ILE A 368 8.49 6.10 23.91
C ILE A 368 8.85 5.41 25.22
N ASP A 369 8.30 4.21 25.41
CA ASP A 369 8.70 3.29 26.49
C ASP A 369 9.92 2.48 26.02
N ASN A 370 11.10 2.86 26.49
CA ASN A 370 12.35 2.22 26.13
C ASN A 370 12.42 0.73 26.57
N THR A 371 11.71 0.35 27.63
CA THR A 371 11.66 -1.06 28.10
C THR A 371 10.92 -1.90 27.07
N LYS A 372 9.72 -1.45 26.65
CA LYS A 372 8.95 -2.14 25.60
C LYS A 372 9.68 -2.15 24.26
N LEU A 373 10.39 -1.06 23.92
CA LEU A 373 11.18 -1.00 22.70
C LEU A 373 12.34 -2.01 22.73
N ASN A 374 12.96 -2.23 23.89
CA ASN A 374 13.99 -3.26 24.06
C ASN A 374 13.44 -4.69 24.02
N GLU A 375 12.26 -4.94 24.56
CA GLU A 375 11.58 -6.24 24.49
C GLU A 375 11.33 -6.71 23.06
N LEU A 376 11.21 -5.80 22.09
CA LEU A 376 11.10 -6.14 20.67
C LEU A 376 12.30 -6.96 20.16
N LYS A 377 13.48 -6.83 20.79
CA LYS A 377 14.69 -7.61 20.42
C LYS A 377 14.48 -9.12 20.59
N ASP A 378 13.60 -9.54 21.50
CA ASP A 378 13.25 -10.96 21.70
C ASP A 378 12.58 -11.56 20.45
N SER A 379 11.93 -10.69 19.66
CA SER A 379 11.35 -11.02 18.36
C SER A 379 12.26 -10.64 17.18
N ASN A 380 13.53 -10.29 17.43
CA ASN A 380 14.49 -9.79 16.46
C ASN A 380 14.00 -8.52 15.72
N ILE A 381 13.19 -7.69 16.38
CA ILE A 381 12.79 -6.37 15.89
C ILE A 381 13.70 -5.35 16.58
N TYR A 382 14.40 -4.58 15.76
CA TYR A 382 15.23 -3.47 16.19
C TYR A 382 14.55 -2.15 15.88
N ALA A 383 14.85 -1.13 16.68
CA ALA A 383 14.21 0.16 16.52
C ALA A 383 15.15 1.33 16.84
N MET A 384 14.83 2.48 16.22
CA MET A 384 15.39 3.78 16.59
C MET A 384 14.31 4.86 16.52
N TYR A 385 14.46 5.91 17.33
CA TYR A 385 13.55 7.05 17.32
C TYR A 385 14.27 8.38 17.56
N LEU A 386 13.62 9.47 17.17
CA LEU A 386 14.13 10.83 17.38
C LEU A 386 13.59 11.42 18.68
N GLY A 387 14.48 11.96 19.50
CA GLY A 387 14.14 12.75 20.70
C GLY A 387 15.31 13.61 21.14
N ASP A 388 15.05 14.88 21.52
CA ASP A 388 16.03 15.80 22.12
C ASP A 388 17.34 15.93 21.33
N ASN A 389 17.25 16.04 20.01
CA ASN A 389 18.42 16.08 19.09
C ASN A 389 19.29 14.80 19.15
N LYS A 390 18.73 13.70 19.59
CA LYS A 390 19.38 12.38 19.61
C LYS A 390 18.63 11.38 18.77
N VAL A 391 19.37 10.40 18.26
CA VAL A 391 18.87 9.19 17.67
C VAL A 391 19.05 8.08 18.71
N TYR A 392 17.97 7.74 19.38
CA TYR A 392 17.95 6.61 20.32
C TYR A 392 17.78 5.31 19.56
N TYR A 393 18.54 4.27 19.90
CA TYR A 393 18.50 2.99 19.17
C TYR A 393 18.83 1.79 20.07
N ASN A 394 18.33 0.60 19.71
CA ASN A 394 18.53 -0.64 20.48
C ASN A 394 19.34 -1.73 19.71
N ASP A 395 19.79 -1.47 18.50
CA ASP A 395 20.57 -2.43 17.70
C ASP A 395 22.07 -2.34 18.00
N ASP A 396 22.68 -3.42 18.48
CA ASP A 396 24.10 -3.53 18.78
C ASP A 396 24.98 -3.50 17.51
N ASN A 397 24.40 -3.87 16.36
CA ASN A 397 25.10 -3.99 15.08
C ASN A 397 24.87 -2.79 14.17
N MET A 398 24.27 -1.70 14.70
CA MET A 398 24.00 -0.51 13.90
C MET A 398 25.31 0.17 13.44
N ASN A 399 25.45 0.32 12.13
CA ASN A 399 26.59 0.97 11.50
C ASN A 399 26.22 2.36 10.99
N PHE A 400 26.22 3.35 11.89
CA PHE A 400 26.02 4.74 11.51
C PHE A 400 27.22 5.26 10.72
N THR A 401 26.94 5.89 9.58
CA THR A 401 27.93 6.52 8.70
C THR A 401 27.92 8.03 8.79
N TYR A 402 26.82 8.61 9.32
CA TYR A 402 26.64 10.04 9.39
C TYR A 402 25.65 10.42 10.50
N PHE A 403 25.93 11.55 11.18
CA PHE A 403 24.98 12.33 11.96
C PHE A 403 25.03 13.78 11.51
N TYR A 404 23.86 14.41 11.39
CA TYR A 404 23.80 15.83 11.03
C TYR A 404 24.44 16.72 12.08
N SER A 405 25.26 17.66 11.63
CA SER A 405 25.89 18.69 12.49
C SER A 405 25.96 20.04 11.79
N SER A 406 25.47 21.06 12.45
CA SER A 406 25.59 22.47 12.06
C SER A 406 25.76 23.32 13.33
N ASP A 407 25.98 24.63 13.18
CA ASP A 407 26.09 25.57 14.31
C ASP A 407 24.83 25.63 15.17
N GLU A 408 23.65 25.33 14.59
CA GLU A 408 22.35 25.43 15.26
C GLU A 408 21.82 24.11 15.78
N LEU A 409 22.18 23.00 15.13
CA LEU A 409 21.61 21.69 15.41
C LEU A 409 22.66 20.59 15.16
N THR A 410 22.86 19.74 16.16
CA THR A 410 23.71 18.58 16.05
C THR A 410 23.01 17.35 16.60
N TYR A 411 22.94 16.28 15.81
CA TYR A 411 22.45 14.97 16.25
C TYR A 411 23.59 14.09 16.73
N SER A 412 23.26 13.20 17.65
CA SER A 412 24.17 12.13 18.11
C SER A 412 23.38 10.85 18.36
N GLY A 413 24.05 9.69 18.28
CA GLY A 413 23.46 8.41 18.64
C GLY A 413 23.53 8.15 20.13
N GLU A 414 22.43 7.63 20.70
CA GLU A 414 22.38 7.15 22.08
C GLU A 414 21.72 5.77 22.11
N LYS A 415 22.47 4.79 22.64
CA LYS A 415 21.97 3.43 22.74
C LYS A 415 21.07 3.31 23.97
N ILE A 416 19.87 2.75 23.76
CA ILE A 416 18.96 2.38 24.83
C ILE A 416 19.24 0.94 25.30
N TRP A 417 19.18 0.73 26.62
CA TRP A 417 19.50 -0.54 27.26
C TRP A 417 18.25 -1.23 27.80
#